data_eea85afbcb3b063edb82122b7712f480
#
_entry.id   eea85afbcb3b063edb82122b7712f480
#
_cell.length_a   1.000
_cell.length_b   1.000
_cell.length_c   1.000
_cell.angle_alpha   90.00
_cell.angle_beta   90.00
_cell.angle_gamma   90.00
#
_symmetry.space_group_name_H-M   'P 1'
#
loop_
_entity.id
_entity.type
_entity.pdbx_description
1 polymer ?
#
loop_
_entity_poly.entity_id
_entity_poly.type
_entity_poly.pdbx_seq_one_letter_code
_entity_poly.pdbx_strand_id
1 'polypeptide(L)'
;KKNNQSNKMEKGKQPGRIDLNQGSFTANGKIYKVQSVLSITRFCEFQILEKEIAFSMTFKNVFDEINEACELFDEARSFGEMAEARTKLDNLRRGIARLEEKQPTALKLCALFINTEDEDATIWNQDLMNAKIEDWKIEGIAIQDFFQFALNSVNGFIGIYKKMSEATSEKIK
;
A
#
# COMPACT_ATOMS: atom_id res chain seq x y z
N LYS A 1 23.27 -46.71 -31.78
CA LYS A 1 23.20 -46.14 -30.41
C LYS A 1 22.51 -44.78 -30.55
N LYS A 2 21.21 -44.73 -30.20
CA LYS A 2 20.45 -43.49 -30.14
C LYS A 2 20.64 -42.88 -28.73
N ASN A 3 21.28 -41.71 -28.65
CA ASN A 3 21.34 -40.90 -27.45
C ASN A 3 19.97 -40.24 -27.23
N ASN A 4 19.19 -40.76 -26.30
CA ASN A 4 18.06 -40.08 -25.73
C ASN A 4 18.58 -39.07 -24.67
N GLN A 5 18.83 -37.84 -25.10
CA GLN A 5 18.92 -36.72 -24.17
C GLN A 5 17.49 -36.33 -23.78
N SER A 6 17.06 -36.79 -22.62
CA SER A 6 15.83 -36.31 -21.97
C SER A 6 16.05 -34.84 -21.54
N ASN A 7 15.47 -33.92 -22.29
CA ASN A 7 15.35 -32.53 -21.90
C ASN A 7 14.49 -32.47 -20.61
N LYS A 8 15.18 -32.42 -19.48
CA LYS A 8 14.56 -32.15 -18.18
C LYS A 8 14.21 -30.67 -18.18
N MET A 9 12.98 -30.31 -18.56
CA MET A 9 12.46 -28.97 -18.35
C MET A 9 12.60 -28.66 -16.85
N GLU A 10 13.47 -27.72 -16.51
CA GLU A 10 13.50 -27.15 -15.17
C GLU A 10 12.14 -26.54 -14.90
N LYS A 11 11.42 -27.10 -13.91
CA LYS A 11 10.19 -26.50 -13.43
C LYS A 11 10.53 -25.13 -12.90
N GLY A 12 9.99 -24.06 -13.49
CA GLY A 12 10.16 -22.70 -13.03
C GLY A 12 9.86 -22.59 -11.53
N LYS A 13 10.68 -21.85 -10.80
CA LYS A 13 10.51 -21.62 -9.35
C LYS A 13 9.17 -20.91 -9.13
N GLN A 14 8.28 -21.51 -8.35
CA GLN A 14 7.03 -20.86 -7.95
C GLN A 14 7.32 -19.81 -6.86
N PRO A 15 6.54 -18.72 -6.79
CA PRO A 15 6.67 -17.75 -5.70
C PRO A 15 6.49 -18.42 -4.33
N GLY A 16 7.33 -18.03 -3.37
CA GLY A 16 7.22 -18.48 -1.99
C GLY A 16 5.96 -17.91 -1.33
N ARG A 17 5.34 -18.70 -0.44
CA ARG A 17 4.21 -18.23 0.37
C ARG A 17 4.68 -17.99 1.80
N ILE A 18 4.17 -16.91 2.38
CA ILE A 18 4.41 -16.54 3.79
C ILE A 18 3.07 -16.39 4.50
N ASP A 19 3.05 -16.68 5.79
CA ASP A 19 1.90 -16.41 6.64
C ASP A 19 2.23 -15.27 7.61
N LEU A 20 1.80 -14.07 7.27
CA LEU A 20 2.03 -12.88 8.09
C LEU A 20 1.28 -12.92 9.43
N ASN A 21 0.31 -13.81 9.61
CA ASN A 21 -0.35 -14.03 10.89
C ASN A 21 0.54 -14.76 11.91
N GLN A 22 1.58 -15.45 11.46
CA GLN A 22 2.58 -16.05 12.35
C GLN A 22 3.51 -15.00 12.99
N GLY A 23 3.41 -13.76 12.57
CA GLY A 23 4.14 -12.63 13.16
C GLY A 23 5.59 -12.50 12.72
N SER A 24 6.17 -13.48 12.00
CA SER A 24 7.53 -13.39 11.48
C SER A 24 7.77 -14.29 10.27
N PHE A 25 8.74 -13.92 9.43
CA PHE A 25 9.22 -14.71 8.30
C PHE A 25 10.67 -14.35 7.99
N THR A 26 11.34 -15.15 7.15
CA THR A 26 12.70 -14.89 6.70
C THR A 26 12.71 -14.48 5.24
N ALA A 27 13.47 -13.45 4.88
CA ALA A 27 13.70 -13.03 3.51
C ALA A 27 15.15 -12.52 3.37
N ASN A 28 15.83 -12.96 2.31
CA ASN A 28 17.21 -12.60 2.03
C ASN A 28 18.15 -12.73 3.26
N GLY A 29 17.99 -13.82 4.03
CA GLY A 29 18.78 -14.11 5.24
C GLY A 29 18.46 -13.24 6.47
N LYS A 30 17.46 -12.36 6.40
CA LYS A 30 17.01 -11.53 7.53
C LYS A 30 15.69 -12.04 8.08
N ILE A 31 15.50 -11.91 9.39
CA ILE A 31 14.24 -12.21 10.07
C ILE A 31 13.41 -10.94 10.11
N TYR A 32 12.21 -11.00 9.54
CA TYR A 32 11.22 -9.94 9.55
C TYR A 32 10.11 -10.26 10.55
N LYS A 33 9.73 -9.28 11.36
CA LYS A 33 8.67 -9.39 12.37
C LYS A 33 7.56 -8.40 12.08
N VAL A 34 6.31 -8.86 12.18
CA VAL A 34 5.13 -8.01 12.05
C VAL A 34 4.88 -7.30 13.37
N GLN A 35 4.76 -5.98 13.32
CA GLN A 35 4.41 -5.14 14.47
C GLN A 35 2.97 -4.65 14.36
N SER A 36 2.29 -4.57 15.49
CA SER A 36 0.91 -4.07 15.58
C SER A 36 0.84 -2.59 15.92
N VAL A 37 1.96 -1.96 16.26
CA VAL A 37 2.03 -0.57 16.72
C VAL A 37 2.94 0.22 15.80
N LEU A 38 2.48 1.39 15.36
CA LEU A 38 3.26 2.33 14.56
C LEU A 38 3.73 3.52 15.41
N SER A 39 4.95 3.99 15.17
CA SER A 39 5.40 5.29 15.64
C SER A 39 4.60 6.41 14.94
N ILE A 40 4.63 7.64 15.51
CA ILE A 40 3.95 8.79 14.91
C ILE A 40 4.42 9.02 13.47
N THR A 41 5.72 8.93 13.21
CA THR A 41 6.29 9.11 11.87
C THR A 41 5.72 8.10 10.87
N ARG A 42 5.70 6.82 11.24
CA ARG A 42 5.15 5.75 10.37
C ARG A 42 3.64 5.86 10.23
N PHE A 43 2.96 6.32 11.26
CA PHE A 43 1.52 6.54 11.21
C PHE A 43 1.14 7.65 10.22
N CYS A 44 1.88 8.76 10.18
CA CYS A 44 1.66 9.80 9.17
C CYS A 44 1.81 9.25 7.75
N GLU A 45 2.83 8.42 7.52
CA GLU A 45 3.02 7.75 6.23
C GLU A 45 1.90 6.75 5.92
N PHE A 46 1.45 5.99 6.92
CA PHE A 46 0.31 5.10 6.80
C PHE A 46 -0.93 5.83 6.28
N GLN A 47 -1.25 7.02 6.81
CA GLN A 47 -2.40 7.80 6.36
C GLN A 47 -2.31 8.22 4.89
N ILE A 48 -1.09 8.45 4.39
CA ILE A 48 -0.85 8.76 2.98
C ILE A 48 -1.08 7.52 2.11
N LEU A 49 -0.46 6.40 2.50
CA LEU A 49 -0.55 5.14 1.75
C LEU A 49 -1.96 4.55 1.78
N GLU A 50 -2.72 4.73 2.86
CA GLU A 50 -4.12 4.35 2.95
C GLU A 50 -4.96 5.02 1.86
N LYS A 51 -4.77 6.32 1.66
CA LYS A 51 -5.45 7.07 0.59
C LYS A 51 -5.02 6.60 -0.80
N GLU A 52 -3.74 6.27 -0.97
CA GLU A 52 -3.24 5.71 -2.23
C GLU A 52 -3.85 4.35 -2.55
N ILE A 53 -3.99 3.46 -1.57
CA ILE A 53 -4.65 2.16 -1.73
C ILE A 53 -6.12 2.37 -2.07
N ALA A 54 -6.83 3.21 -1.34
CA ALA A 54 -8.23 3.51 -1.62
C ALA A 54 -8.42 4.03 -3.04
N PHE A 55 -7.54 4.93 -3.49
CA PHE A 55 -7.55 5.45 -4.86
C PHE A 55 -7.30 4.34 -5.90
N SER A 56 -6.30 3.49 -5.70
CA SER A 56 -5.99 2.40 -6.64
C SER A 56 -7.07 1.31 -6.70
N MET A 57 -7.76 1.05 -5.60
CA MET A 57 -8.90 0.12 -5.55
C MET A 57 -10.14 0.68 -6.27
N THR A 58 -10.27 2.00 -6.34
CA THR A 58 -11.36 2.69 -7.05
C THR A 58 -11.01 3.04 -8.49
N PHE A 59 -9.96 2.46 -9.06
CA PHE A 59 -9.50 2.75 -10.42
C PHE A 59 -10.62 2.64 -11.47
N LYS A 60 -11.59 1.76 -11.24
CA LYS A 60 -12.79 1.68 -12.08
C LYS A 60 -13.58 3.00 -12.13
N ASN A 61 -13.54 3.77 -11.05
CA ASN A 61 -14.27 5.03 -10.91
C ASN A 61 -13.41 6.24 -11.31
N VAL A 62 -12.11 6.05 -11.62
CA VAL A 62 -11.21 7.17 -11.98
C VAL A 62 -11.71 7.88 -13.23
N PHE A 63 -12.21 7.12 -14.22
CA PHE A 63 -12.79 7.72 -15.42
C PHE A 63 -14.08 8.47 -15.11
N ASP A 64 -14.91 7.95 -14.22
CA ASP A 64 -16.15 8.61 -13.81
C ASP A 64 -15.82 9.90 -13.04
N GLU A 65 -14.82 9.88 -12.17
CA GLU A 65 -14.34 11.06 -11.44
C GLU A 65 -13.66 12.10 -12.36
N ILE A 66 -12.95 11.66 -13.39
CA ILE A 66 -12.39 12.57 -14.42
C ILE A 66 -13.54 13.23 -15.19
N ASN A 67 -14.52 12.47 -15.63
CA ASN A 67 -15.67 13.01 -16.35
C ASN A 67 -16.43 14.00 -15.48
N GLU A 68 -16.71 13.67 -14.22
CA GLU A 68 -17.37 14.56 -13.25
C GLU A 68 -16.57 15.85 -13.03
N ALA A 69 -15.23 15.76 -12.92
CA ALA A 69 -14.38 16.94 -12.77
C ALA A 69 -14.38 17.80 -14.04
N CYS A 70 -14.45 17.19 -15.24
CA CYS A 70 -14.58 17.91 -16.50
C CYS A 70 -15.94 18.58 -16.62
N GLU A 71 -17.04 17.89 -16.26
CA GLU A 71 -18.39 18.48 -16.23
C GLU A 71 -18.46 19.67 -15.28
N LEU A 72 -17.91 19.56 -14.07
CA LEU A 72 -17.82 20.68 -13.13
C LEU A 72 -17.04 21.87 -13.72
N PHE A 73 -16.02 21.59 -14.53
CA PHE A 73 -15.25 22.65 -15.18
C PHE A 73 -16.04 23.36 -16.29
N ASP A 74 -16.78 22.58 -17.09
CA ASP A 74 -17.60 23.10 -18.19
C ASP A 74 -18.84 23.85 -17.68
N GLU A 75 -19.39 23.44 -16.52
CA GLU A 75 -20.55 24.07 -15.89
C GLU A 75 -20.20 25.25 -14.99
N ALA A 76 -18.91 25.42 -14.63
CA ALA A 76 -18.44 26.44 -13.70
C ALA A 76 -18.77 27.87 -14.21
N ARG A 77 -19.52 28.60 -13.40
CA ARG A 77 -19.92 30.00 -13.69
C ARG A 77 -19.26 31.00 -12.78
N SER A 78 -18.47 30.55 -11.81
CA SER A 78 -17.74 31.39 -10.88
C SER A 78 -16.29 30.95 -10.77
N PHE A 79 -15.43 31.85 -10.34
CA PHE A 79 -14.01 31.55 -10.09
C PHE A 79 -13.84 30.49 -8.99
N GLY A 80 -14.73 30.47 -8.00
CA GLY A 80 -14.72 29.45 -6.94
C GLY A 80 -14.97 28.04 -7.46
N GLU A 81 -16.00 27.85 -8.30
CA GLU A 81 -16.33 26.58 -8.92
C GLU A 81 -15.22 26.09 -9.86
N MET A 82 -14.62 26.99 -10.63
CA MET A 82 -13.45 26.67 -11.45
C MET A 82 -12.24 26.20 -10.61
N ALA A 83 -12.00 26.85 -9.46
CA ALA A 83 -10.92 26.49 -8.55
C ALA A 83 -11.16 25.11 -7.91
N GLU A 84 -12.41 24.77 -7.59
CA GLU A 84 -12.79 23.47 -7.06
C GLU A 84 -12.59 22.35 -8.10
N ALA A 85 -13.09 22.53 -9.31
CA ALA A 85 -12.92 21.59 -10.41
C ALA A 85 -11.41 21.36 -10.71
N ARG A 86 -10.61 22.43 -10.72
CA ARG A 86 -9.17 22.34 -10.90
C ARG A 86 -8.49 21.56 -9.78
N THR A 87 -8.89 21.80 -8.53
CA THR A 87 -8.34 21.08 -7.37
C THR A 87 -8.64 19.58 -7.48
N LYS A 88 -9.86 19.21 -7.89
CA LYS A 88 -10.27 17.83 -8.13
C LYS A 88 -9.40 17.16 -9.20
N LEU A 89 -9.20 17.82 -10.34
CA LEU A 89 -8.33 17.33 -11.43
C LEU A 89 -6.86 17.20 -10.99
N ASP A 90 -6.32 18.13 -10.24
CA ASP A 90 -4.95 18.08 -9.74
C ASP A 90 -4.75 16.92 -8.73
N ASN A 91 -5.75 16.63 -7.91
CA ASN A 91 -5.74 15.49 -7.00
C ASN A 91 -5.78 14.15 -7.75
N LEU A 92 -6.62 14.03 -8.77
CA LEU A 92 -6.69 12.88 -9.64
C LEU A 92 -5.37 12.66 -10.38
N ARG A 93 -4.80 13.72 -10.95
CA ARG A 93 -3.49 13.66 -11.63
C ARG A 93 -2.38 13.18 -10.72
N ARG A 94 -2.32 13.70 -9.47
CA ARG A 94 -1.33 13.23 -8.48
C ARG A 94 -1.54 11.77 -8.11
N GLY A 95 -2.81 11.33 -7.96
CA GLY A 95 -3.13 9.94 -7.70
C GLY A 95 -2.66 9.02 -8.83
N ILE A 96 -2.94 9.38 -10.09
CA ILE A 96 -2.52 8.61 -11.27
C ILE A 96 -0.98 8.57 -11.37
N ALA A 97 -0.30 9.70 -11.18
CA ALA A 97 1.17 9.75 -11.24
C ALA A 97 1.83 8.81 -10.21
N ARG A 98 1.23 8.62 -9.04
CA ARG A 98 1.71 7.69 -8.01
C ARG A 98 1.52 6.23 -8.38
N LEU A 99 0.53 5.88 -9.20
CA LEU A 99 0.33 4.52 -9.71
C LEU A 99 1.46 4.08 -10.66
N GLU A 100 2.16 5.03 -11.28
CA GLU A 100 3.31 4.76 -12.15
C GLU A 100 4.59 4.42 -11.37
N GLU A 101 4.59 4.57 -10.04
CA GLU A 101 5.74 4.19 -9.22
C GLU A 101 6.00 2.68 -9.33
N LYS A 102 7.29 2.32 -9.40
CA LYS A 102 7.74 0.92 -9.58
C LYS A 102 7.37 -0.02 -8.42
N GLN A 103 6.99 0.53 -7.25
CA GLN A 103 6.69 -0.24 -6.05
C GLN A 103 5.19 -0.24 -5.76
N PRO A 104 4.54 -1.41 -5.69
CA PRO A 104 3.13 -1.51 -5.30
C PRO A 104 2.87 -0.90 -3.93
N THR A 105 1.83 -0.06 -3.81
CA THR A 105 1.47 0.62 -2.56
C THR A 105 1.21 -0.36 -1.41
N ALA A 106 0.69 -1.55 -1.70
CA ALA A 106 0.53 -2.61 -0.70
C ALA A 106 1.85 -3.04 -0.05
N LEU A 107 2.94 -3.15 -0.83
CA LEU A 107 4.27 -3.46 -0.29
C LEU A 107 4.82 -2.32 0.56
N LYS A 108 4.63 -1.05 0.13
CA LYS A 108 5.01 0.13 0.91
C LYS A 108 4.29 0.13 2.26
N LEU A 109 2.99 -0.13 2.27
CA LEU A 109 2.20 -0.21 3.48
C LEU A 109 2.67 -1.36 4.40
N CYS A 110 2.91 -2.54 3.85
CA CYS A 110 3.46 -3.64 4.62
C CYS A 110 4.82 -3.30 5.25
N ALA A 111 5.67 -2.55 4.55
CA ALA A 111 6.98 -2.15 5.06
C ALA A 111 6.90 -1.26 6.31
N LEU A 112 5.78 -0.57 6.56
CA LEU A 112 5.55 0.17 7.81
C LEU A 112 5.40 -0.75 9.02
N PHE A 113 4.77 -1.91 8.83
CA PHE A 113 4.44 -2.86 9.89
C PHE A 113 5.44 -4.00 10.04
N ILE A 114 6.27 -4.26 9.03
CA ILE A 114 7.16 -5.41 8.99
C ILE A 114 8.60 -4.92 9.10
N ASN A 115 9.26 -5.26 10.20
CA ASN A 115 10.58 -4.75 10.55
C ASN A 115 11.57 -5.88 10.79
N THR A 116 12.86 -5.63 10.53
CA THR A 116 13.93 -6.49 11.01
C THR A 116 14.18 -6.26 12.50
N GLU A 117 14.87 -7.17 13.15
CA GLU A 117 15.19 -7.07 14.59
C GLU A 117 16.02 -5.83 14.94
N ASP A 118 16.91 -5.44 14.02
CA ASP A 118 17.83 -4.32 14.21
C ASP A 118 17.25 -2.97 13.76
N GLU A 119 16.01 -2.96 13.27
CA GLU A 119 15.40 -1.78 12.72
C GLU A 119 14.81 -0.88 13.80
N ASP A 120 15.17 0.41 13.77
CA ASP A 120 14.54 1.43 14.61
C ASP A 120 13.12 1.74 14.10
N ALA A 121 12.13 1.25 14.81
CA ALA A 121 10.71 1.42 14.48
C ALA A 121 10.23 2.88 14.55
N THR A 122 11.02 3.80 15.11
CA THR A 122 10.69 5.23 15.19
C THR A 122 11.13 5.99 13.96
N ILE A 123 12.02 5.41 13.14
CA ILE A 123 12.54 6.01 11.91
C ILE A 123 11.77 5.47 10.71
N TRP A 124 11.54 6.35 9.73
CA TRP A 124 11.00 6.00 8.44
C TRP A 124 11.61 6.86 7.34
N ASN A 125 12.04 6.23 6.26
CA ASN A 125 12.47 6.89 5.03
C ASN A 125 12.34 5.94 3.83
N GLN A 126 12.47 6.50 2.63
CA GLN A 126 12.32 5.79 1.36
C GLN A 126 13.36 4.67 1.18
N ASP A 127 14.61 4.90 1.61
CA ASP A 127 15.68 3.91 1.42
C ASP A 127 15.44 2.66 2.28
N LEU A 128 14.99 2.85 3.51
CA LEU A 128 14.60 1.77 4.40
C LEU A 128 13.45 0.93 3.80
N MET A 129 12.43 1.59 3.29
CA MET A 129 11.31 0.95 2.62
C MET A 129 11.78 0.13 1.41
N ASN A 130 12.56 0.76 0.53
CA ASN A 130 13.07 0.11 -0.68
C ASN A 130 13.93 -1.10 -0.37
N ALA A 131 14.80 -1.02 0.65
CA ALA A 131 15.65 -2.12 1.08
C ALA A 131 14.84 -3.35 1.52
N LYS A 132 13.77 -3.15 2.30
CA LYS A 132 12.86 -4.23 2.70
C LYS A 132 12.17 -4.89 1.51
N ILE A 133 11.60 -4.06 0.64
CA ILE A 133 10.87 -4.56 -0.55
C ILE A 133 11.83 -5.33 -1.46
N GLU A 134 13.08 -4.89 -1.59
CA GLU A 134 14.07 -5.58 -2.39
C GLU A 134 14.45 -6.95 -1.79
N ASP A 135 14.63 -7.06 -0.48
CA ASP A 135 14.84 -8.34 0.19
C ASP A 135 13.68 -9.33 -0.07
N TRP A 136 12.44 -8.84 -0.05
CA TRP A 136 11.25 -9.66 -0.32
C TRP A 136 11.17 -10.11 -1.78
N LYS A 137 11.61 -9.26 -2.72
CA LYS A 137 11.72 -9.61 -4.15
C LYS A 137 12.80 -10.66 -4.40
N ILE A 138 13.98 -10.51 -3.79
CA ILE A 138 15.08 -11.45 -3.90
C ILE A 138 14.64 -12.84 -3.40
N GLU A 139 13.92 -12.91 -2.29
CA GLU A 139 13.36 -14.16 -1.78
C GLU A 139 12.29 -14.76 -2.70
N GLY A 140 11.64 -13.91 -3.51
CA GLY A 140 10.58 -14.32 -4.42
C GLY A 140 9.26 -14.60 -3.73
N ILE A 141 8.91 -13.81 -2.70
CA ILE A 141 7.67 -13.96 -1.95
C ILE A 141 6.48 -13.55 -2.82
N ALA A 142 5.37 -14.28 -2.68
CA ALA A 142 4.14 -13.99 -3.40
C ALA A 142 3.50 -12.68 -2.93
N ILE A 143 3.19 -11.80 -3.86
CA ILE A 143 2.61 -10.47 -3.55
C ILE A 143 1.23 -10.57 -2.90
N GLN A 144 0.47 -11.64 -3.15
CA GLN A 144 -0.86 -11.85 -2.60
C GLN A 144 -0.87 -11.87 -1.07
N ASP A 145 0.18 -12.38 -0.44
CA ASP A 145 0.28 -12.45 1.02
C ASP A 145 0.41 -11.04 1.63
N PHE A 146 1.14 -10.15 0.95
CA PHE A 146 1.24 -8.74 1.35
C PHE A 146 -0.06 -7.96 1.07
N PHE A 147 -0.74 -8.23 -0.04
CA PHE A 147 -2.04 -7.59 -0.35
C PHE A 147 -3.08 -7.88 0.73
N GLN A 148 -3.21 -9.13 1.13
CA GLN A 148 -4.17 -9.51 2.17
C GLN A 148 -3.85 -8.84 3.50
N PHE A 149 -2.58 -8.78 3.88
CA PHE A 149 -2.13 -8.10 5.09
C PHE A 149 -2.39 -6.59 5.03
N ALA A 150 -2.09 -5.93 3.91
CA ALA A 150 -2.33 -4.51 3.72
C ALA A 150 -3.82 -4.16 3.87
N LEU A 151 -4.71 -4.93 3.24
CA LEU A 151 -6.16 -4.74 3.35
C LEU A 151 -6.66 -4.90 4.79
N ASN A 152 -6.19 -5.94 5.48
CA ASN A 152 -6.57 -6.19 6.87
C ASN A 152 -6.08 -5.07 7.79
N SER A 153 -4.87 -4.55 7.55
CA SER A 153 -4.30 -3.45 8.34
C SER A 153 -5.09 -2.16 8.14
N VAL A 154 -5.44 -1.79 6.91
CA VAL A 154 -6.27 -0.61 6.62
C VAL A 154 -7.62 -0.73 7.30
N ASN A 155 -8.32 -1.85 7.15
CA ASN A 155 -9.63 -2.07 7.76
C ASN A 155 -9.57 -2.04 9.30
N GLY A 156 -8.51 -2.57 9.90
CA GLY A 156 -8.29 -2.53 11.34
C GLY A 156 -8.17 -1.10 11.88
N PHE A 157 -7.39 -0.25 11.20
CA PHE A 157 -7.22 1.15 11.59
C PHE A 157 -8.49 1.98 11.40
N ILE A 158 -9.23 1.81 10.30
CA ILE A 158 -10.52 2.48 10.08
C ILE A 158 -11.49 2.15 11.23
N GLY A 159 -11.56 0.89 11.67
CA GLY A 159 -12.38 0.47 12.79
C GLY A 159 -12.03 1.16 14.11
N ILE A 160 -10.75 1.38 14.38
CA ILE A 160 -10.25 2.09 15.56
C ILE A 160 -10.65 3.56 15.50
N TYR A 161 -10.45 4.23 14.36
CA TYR A 161 -10.84 5.64 14.18
C TYR A 161 -12.33 5.87 14.38
N LYS A 162 -13.17 4.99 13.82
CA LYS A 162 -14.62 5.08 13.99
C LYS A 162 -15.01 5.02 15.45
N LYS A 163 -14.49 4.07 16.22
CA LYS A 163 -14.74 3.96 17.66
C LYS A 163 -14.27 5.19 18.46
N MET A 164 -13.11 5.74 18.11
CA MET A 164 -12.60 6.96 18.77
C MET A 164 -13.47 8.18 18.49
N SER A 165 -13.95 8.34 17.27
CA SER A 165 -14.85 9.42 16.85
C SER A 165 -16.20 9.33 17.57
N GLU A 166 -16.79 8.14 17.67
CA GLU A 166 -18.03 7.87 18.38
C GLU A 166 -17.90 8.20 19.87
N ALA A 167 -16.83 7.72 20.52
CA ALA A 167 -16.57 7.99 21.95
C ALA A 167 -16.33 9.49 22.26
N THR A 168 -15.82 10.26 21.30
CA THR A 168 -15.65 11.71 21.44
C THR A 168 -16.96 12.45 21.30
N SER A 169 -17.83 12.00 20.39
CA SER A 169 -19.15 12.60 20.17
C SER A 169 -20.12 12.40 21.33
N GLU A 170 -19.98 11.29 22.07
CA GLU A 170 -20.79 11.03 23.27
C GLU A 170 -20.40 11.90 24.49
N LYS A 171 -19.15 12.39 24.54
CA LYS A 171 -18.66 13.25 25.64
C LYS A 171 -19.01 14.74 25.47
N ILE A 172 -19.53 15.12 24.29
CA ILE A 172 -19.88 16.52 23.99
C ILE A 172 -21.38 16.77 24.13
N LYS A 173 -22.16 15.75 24.47
CA LYS A 173 -23.57 15.85 24.84
C LYS A 173 -23.70 15.89 26.38
#